data_6c07336b85732d25ce696b26e13b549a
#
_entry.id   6c07336b85732d25ce696b26e13b549a
#
_cell.length_a   1.000
_cell.length_b   1.000
_cell.length_c   1.000
_cell.angle_alpha   90.00
_cell.angle_beta   90.00
_cell.angle_gamma   90.00
#
_symmetry.space_group_name_H-M   'P 1'
#
loop_
_entity.id
_entity.type
_entity.pdbx_description
1 polymer ?
#
loop_
_entity_poly.entity_id
_entity_poly.type
_entity_poly.pdbx_seq_one_letter_code
_entity_poly.pdbx_strand_id
1 'polypeptide(L)'
;MSSHPTESKRLLSHTVAEWACSLKYEHLSPEAIQAAKLFWFDSIGCALGGSQQEDAKILLTHYRAMAGEVVAGGADPGWASPMPATTGKGKATAFVSGFKTNPVDAAFLNGHMIRTMDYNDIYWKADPCHPSDLIAAPLALCEAEGLSGKDLILATIIAYEI
;
A
#
# COMPACT_ATOMS: atom_id res chain seq x y z
N MET A 1 -33.09 -43.25 10.17
CA MET A 1 -31.84 -42.68 9.67
C MET A 1 -31.95 -41.18 9.77
N SER A 2 -31.39 -40.60 10.82
CA SER A 2 -31.42 -39.14 11.05
C SER A 2 -30.20 -38.53 10.37
N SER A 3 -30.41 -37.77 9.30
CA SER A 3 -29.41 -36.98 8.66
C SER A 3 -29.15 -35.72 9.50
N HIS A 4 -28.07 -35.71 10.28
CA HIS A 4 -27.57 -34.49 10.86
C HIS A 4 -27.11 -33.55 9.71
N PRO A 5 -27.55 -32.30 9.68
CA PRO A 5 -26.98 -31.33 8.77
C PRO A 5 -25.50 -31.14 9.17
N THR A 6 -24.61 -31.40 8.28
CA THR A 6 -23.20 -31.05 8.39
C THR A 6 -23.13 -29.52 8.49
N GLU A 7 -22.88 -28.99 9.70
CA GLU A 7 -22.47 -27.59 9.87
C GLU A 7 -21.27 -27.35 8.97
N SER A 8 -21.49 -26.58 7.92
CA SER A 8 -20.41 -26.11 7.06
C SER A 8 -19.41 -25.33 7.93
N LYS A 9 -18.25 -25.90 8.17
CA LYS A 9 -17.19 -25.29 8.96
C LYS A 9 -16.79 -23.99 8.29
N ARG A 10 -17.21 -22.87 8.91
CA ARG A 10 -16.97 -21.53 8.37
C ARG A 10 -15.48 -21.31 8.24
N LEU A 11 -15.01 -20.90 7.05
CA LEU A 11 -13.61 -20.63 6.79
C LEU A 11 -13.16 -19.36 7.53
N LEU A 12 -11.94 -19.35 8.04
CA LEU A 12 -11.35 -18.18 8.72
C LEU A 12 -11.38 -16.95 7.82
N SER A 13 -11.11 -17.12 6.52
CA SER A 13 -11.18 -16.04 5.53
C SER A 13 -12.53 -15.32 5.47
N HIS A 14 -13.64 -16.06 5.62
CA HIS A 14 -14.97 -15.44 5.69
C HIS A 14 -15.14 -14.59 6.95
N THR A 15 -14.64 -15.08 8.08
CA THR A 15 -14.70 -14.34 9.35
C THR A 15 -13.90 -13.06 9.29
N VAL A 16 -12.68 -13.11 8.73
CA VAL A 16 -11.82 -11.94 8.55
C VAL A 16 -12.46 -10.94 7.58
N ALA A 17 -12.98 -11.42 6.44
CA ALA A 17 -13.62 -10.56 5.46
C ALA A 17 -14.86 -9.84 6.02
N GLU A 18 -15.71 -10.55 6.76
CA GLU A 18 -16.90 -9.95 7.40
C GLU A 18 -16.50 -8.93 8.45
N TRP A 19 -15.49 -9.23 9.28
CA TRP A 19 -14.97 -8.29 10.26
C TRP A 19 -14.46 -7.02 9.54
N ALA A 20 -13.60 -7.14 8.54
CA ALA A 20 -13.05 -6.01 7.79
C ALA A 20 -14.16 -5.16 7.15
N CYS A 21 -15.16 -5.80 6.51
CA CYS A 21 -16.28 -5.10 5.88
C CYS A 21 -17.23 -4.43 6.90
N SER A 22 -17.30 -4.93 8.14
CA SER A 22 -18.16 -4.38 9.18
C SER A 22 -17.53 -3.21 9.95
N LEU A 23 -16.20 -3.09 9.92
CA LEU A 23 -15.49 -2.05 10.65
C LEU A 23 -15.75 -0.68 10.03
N LYS A 24 -15.96 0.32 10.92
CA LYS A 24 -16.16 1.72 10.52
C LYS A 24 -15.20 2.61 11.32
N TYR A 25 -14.89 3.77 10.77
CA TYR A 25 -14.01 4.74 11.44
C TYR A 25 -14.49 5.08 12.87
N GLU A 26 -15.80 5.18 13.06
CA GLU A 26 -16.43 5.50 14.35
C GLU A 26 -16.29 4.38 15.39
N HIS A 27 -15.90 3.16 14.98
CA HIS A 27 -15.62 2.05 15.88
C HIS A 27 -14.18 2.05 16.39
N LEU A 28 -13.31 2.89 15.82
CA LEU A 28 -11.89 2.95 16.17
C LEU A 28 -11.71 3.71 17.49
N SER A 29 -10.82 3.21 18.34
CA SER A 29 -10.42 3.97 19.52
C SER A 29 -9.54 5.16 19.16
N PRO A 30 -9.54 6.22 19.98
CA PRO A 30 -8.61 7.35 19.79
C PRO A 30 -7.15 6.91 19.72
N GLU A 31 -6.77 5.90 20.51
CA GLU A 31 -5.42 5.34 20.56
C GLU A 31 -5.05 4.68 19.24
N ALA A 32 -5.95 3.87 18.65
CA ALA A 32 -5.74 3.21 17.36
C ALA A 32 -5.60 4.26 16.24
N ILE A 33 -6.42 5.30 16.24
CA ILE A 33 -6.34 6.40 15.28
C ILE A 33 -4.99 7.12 15.41
N GLN A 34 -4.54 7.38 16.64
CA GLN A 34 -3.26 8.03 16.89
C GLN A 34 -2.08 7.15 16.47
N ALA A 35 -2.14 5.84 16.76
CA ALA A 35 -1.13 4.88 16.33
C ALA A 35 -1.01 4.84 14.79
N ALA A 36 -2.13 4.75 14.08
CA ALA A 36 -2.13 4.78 12.62
C ALA A 36 -1.48 6.06 12.06
N LYS A 37 -1.74 7.22 12.67
CA LYS A 37 -1.08 8.49 12.27
C LYS A 37 0.42 8.47 12.50
N LEU A 38 0.89 7.86 13.59
CA LEU A 38 2.33 7.73 13.88
C LEU A 38 2.99 6.79 12.88
N PHE A 39 2.38 5.66 12.54
CA PHE A 39 2.87 4.74 11.52
C PHE A 39 2.95 5.42 10.14
N TRP A 40 1.97 6.25 9.80
CA TRP A 40 2.02 7.07 8.59
C TRP A 40 3.17 8.07 8.61
N PHE A 41 3.37 8.76 9.73
CA PHE A 41 4.44 9.73 9.88
C PHE A 41 5.81 9.06 9.73
N ASP A 42 6.00 7.91 10.37
CA ASP A 42 7.21 7.08 10.26
C ASP A 42 7.44 6.61 8.83
N SER A 43 6.43 6.00 8.20
CA SER A 43 6.51 5.49 6.83
C SER A 43 6.83 6.57 5.79
N ILE A 44 6.29 7.79 5.97
CA ILE A 44 6.64 8.93 5.13
C ILE A 44 8.11 9.31 5.32
N GLY A 45 8.60 9.30 6.57
CA GLY A 45 10.01 9.52 6.89
C GLY A 45 10.91 8.50 6.21
N CYS A 46 10.57 7.22 6.30
CA CYS A 46 11.28 6.13 5.62
C CYS A 46 11.26 6.31 4.10
N ALA A 47 10.12 6.67 3.51
CA ALA A 47 10.00 6.90 2.07
C ALA A 47 10.86 8.08 1.59
N LEU A 48 10.94 9.16 2.38
CA LEU A 48 11.81 10.31 2.07
C LEU A 48 13.28 9.89 2.01
N GLY A 49 13.75 9.12 2.99
CA GLY A 49 15.10 8.55 3.00
C GLY A 49 15.31 7.55 1.88
N GLY A 50 14.36 6.62 1.71
CA GLY A 50 14.40 5.58 0.68
C GLY A 50 14.40 6.12 -0.73
N SER A 51 13.73 7.24 -0.99
CA SER A 51 13.72 7.90 -2.30
C SER A 51 15.11 8.36 -2.76
N GLN A 52 16.07 8.47 -1.86
CA GLN A 52 17.45 8.84 -2.18
C GLN A 52 18.31 7.63 -2.55
N GLN A 53 17.84 6.42 -2.33
CA GLN A 53 18.55 5.20 -2.67
C GLN A 53 18.57 4.98 -4.18
N GLU A 54 19.62 4.32 -4.67
CA GLU A 54 19.85 4.12 -6.11
C GLU A 54 18.76 3.24 -6.74
N ASP A 55 18.35 2.18 -6.05
CA ASP A 55 17.28 1.27 -6.49
C ASP A 55 15.93 1.98 -6.65
N ALA A 56 15.57 2.87 -5.71
CA ALA A 56 14.35 3.68 -5.82
C ALA A 56 14.39 4.63 -7.04
N LYS A 57 15.55 5.23 -7.32
CA LYS A 57 15.75 6.09 -8.51
C LYS A 57 15.64 5.29 -9.80
N ILE A 58 16.24 4.11 -9.86
CA ILE A 58 16.15 3.20 -11.02
C ILE A 58 14.70 2.83 -11.28
N LEU A 59 13.97 2.40 -10.24
CA LEU A 59 12.56 2.04 -10.37
C LEU A 59 11.71 3.22 -10.85
N LEU A 60 11.85 4.38 -10.22
CA LEU A 60 11.08 5.56 -10.62
C LEU A 60 11.35 5.95 -12.09
N THR A 61 12.61 5.90 -12.51
CA THR A 61 13.00 6.17 -13.90
C THR A 61 12.35 5.18 -14.85
N HIS A 62 12.38 3.89 -14.50
CA HIS A 62 11.76 2.83 -15.28
C HIS A 62 10.24 3.03 -15.44
N TYR A 63 9.53 3.28 -14.35
CA TYR A 63 8.08 3.47 -14.37
C TYR A 63 7.65 4.74 -15.13
N ARG A 64 8.44 5.81 -15.06
CA ARG A 64 8.22 7.02 -15.89
C ARG A 64 8.38 6.73 -17.37
N ALA A 65 9.43 6.00 -17.73
CA ALA A 65 9.67 5.61 -19.13
C ALA A 65 8.52 4.74 -19.67
N MET A 66 8.04 3.77 -18.87
CA MET A 66 6.88 2.94 -19.21
C MET A 66 5.59 3.76 -19.39
N ALA A 67 5.44 4.84 -18.64
CA ALA A 67 4.33 5.78 -18.77
C ALA A 67 4.46 6.73 -19.97
N GLY A 68 5.55 6.64 -20.73
CA GLY A 68 5.81 7.49 -21.89
C GLY A 68 6.41 8.85 -21.55
N GLU A 69 6.86 9.07 -20.31
CA GLU A 69 7.62 10.29 -19.97
C GLU A 69 9.05 10.20 -20.53
N VAL A 70 9.50 11.27 -21.20
CA VAL A 70 10.90 11.36 -21.63
C VAL A 70 11.76 11.68 -20.42
N VAL A 71 12.48 10.68 -19.92
CA VAL A 71 13.41 10.85 -18.80
C VAL A 71 14.77 11.21 -19.35
N ALA A 72 15.25 12.44 -19.08
CA ALA A 72 16.57 12.89 -19.54
C ALA A 72 17.66 11.98 -18.95
N GLY A 73 18.46 11.37 -19.83
CA GLY A 73 19.58 10.48 -19.47
C GLY A 73 19.20 9.02 -19.16
N GLY A 74 17.95 8.65 -19.28
CA GLY A 74 17.50 7.26 -19.20
C GLY A 74 17.77 6.55 -20.52
N ALA A 75 18.65 5.54 -20.54
CA ALA A 75 18.74 4.63 -21.68
C ALA A 75 17.40 3.89 -21.80
N ASP A 76 16.82 3.85 -22.99
CA ASP A 76 15.72 2.94 -23.30
C ASP A 76 16.20 1.50 -22.99
N PRO A 77 15.62 0.82 -21.98
CA PRO A 77 16.08 -0.51 -21.61
C PRO A 77 15.76 -1.58 -22.67
N GLY A 78 15.11 -1.22 -23.78
CA GLY A 78 14.84 -2.08 -24.93
C GLY A 78 13.95 -3.31 -24.67
N TRP A 79 13.66 -3.61 -23.38
CA TRP A 79 12.84 -4.73 -22.94
C TRP A 79 11.55 -4.29 -22.24
N ALA A 80 11.39 -2.99 -22.01
CA ALA A 80 10.19 -2.44 -21.38
C ALA A 80 9.05 -2.39 -22.40
N SER A 81 8.30 -3.45 -22.52
CA SER A 81 6.99 -3.37 -23.16
C SER A 81 6.08 -2.49 -22.29
N PRO A 82 5.31 -1.56 -22.89
CA PRO A 82 4.32 -0.81 -22.13
C PRO A 82 3.38 -1.78 -21.42
N MET A 83 3.36 -1.75 -20.10
CA MET A 83 2.35 -2.51 -19.37
C MET A 83 0.96 -1.95 -19.77
N PRO A 84 -0.03 -2.82 -20.04
CA PRO A 84 -1.37 -2.35 -20.31
C PRO A 84 -1.82 -1.47 -19.14
N ALA A 85 -2.37 -0.31 -19.45
CA ALA A 85 -2.92 0.59 -18.45
C ALA A 85 -3.86 -0.21 -17.54
N THR A 86 -3.49 -0.35 -16.27
CA THR A 86 -4.36 -0.99 -15.30
C THR A 86 -5.62 -0.15 -15.18
N THR A 87 -6.76 -0.80 -15.14
CA THR A 87 -8.11 -0.21 -15.23
C THR A 87 -8.56 0.54 -13.96
N GLY A 88 -7.64 1.18 -13.22
CA GLY A 88 -7.96 2.04 -12.10
C GLY A 88 -8.59 3.36 -12.59
N LYS A 89 -9.72 3.76 -12.00
CA LYS A 89 -10.47 4.96 -12.40
C LYS A 89 -9.72 6.27 -12.13
N GLY A 90 -8.74 6.28 -11.26
CA GLY A 90 -7.98 7.47 -10.88
C GLY A 90 -6.47 7.24 -10.95
N LYS A 91 -5.72 8.30 -10.69
CA LYS A 91 -4.27 8.26 -10.58
C LYS A 91 -3.87 8.37 -9.11
N ALA A 92 -2.81 7.65 -8.75
CA ALA A 92 -2.15 7.76 -7.46
C ALA A 92 -0.75 8.34 -7.62
N THR A 93 -0.15 8.81 -6.52
CA THR A 93 1.11 9.54 -6.53
C THR A 93 2.25 8.68 -5.98
N ALA A 94 3.34 8.60 -6.73
CA ALA A 94 4.61 8.14 -6.18
C ALA A 94 5.20 9.24 -5.28
N PHE A 95 5.53 8.89 -4.04
CA PHE A 95 6.07 9.80 -3.03
C PHE A 95 7.28 10.60 -3.54
N VAL A 96 7.51 11.75 -2.97
CA VAL A 96 8.64 12.65 -3.21
C VAL A 96 8.71 13.16 -4.65
N SER A 97 8.55 12.28 -5.62
CA SER A 97 8.66 12.63 -7.05
C SER A 97 7.44 13.35 -7.61
N GLY A 98 6.28 13.21 -6.98
CA GLY A 98 5.01 13.70 -7.50
C GLY A 98 4.52 13.01 -8.78
N PHE A 99 5.20 11.96 -9.23
CA PHE A 99 4.82 11.19 -10.43
C PHE A 99 3.43 10.56 -10.25
N LYS A 100 2.54 10.84 -11.19
CA LYS A 100 1.17 10.32 -11.19
C LYS A 100 1.07 9.11 -12.11
N THR A 101 0.71 7.97 -11.52
CA THR A 101 0.56 6.71 -12.24
C THR A 101 -0.71 5.96 -11.80
N ASN A 102 -0.90 4.73 -12.23
CA ASN A 102 -1.99 3.91 -11.74
C ASN A 102 -1.77 3.50 -10.27
N PRO A 103 -2.82 3.12 -9.53
CA PRO A 103 -2.70 2.81 -8.10
C PRO A 103 -1.75 1.66 -7.77
N VAL A 104 -1.64 0.67 -8.65
CA VAL A 104 -0.77 -0.50 -8.42
C VAL A 104 0.70 -0.09 -8.46
N ASP A 105 1.09 0.65 -9.50
CA ASP A 105 2.46 1.14 -9.65
C ASP A 105 2.82 2.14 -8.54
N ALA A 106 1.89 3.02 -8.17
CA ALA A 106 2.09 3.95 -7.07
C ALA A 106 2.28 3.22 -5.74
N ALA A 107 1.46 2.20 -5.45
CA ALA A 107 1.59 1.38 -4.26
C ALA A 107 2.94 0.65 -4.23
N PHE A 108 3.37 0.08 -5.37
CA PHE A 108 4.67 -0.59 -5.47
C PHE A 108 5.84 0.39 -5.24
N LEU A 109 5.86 1.52 -5.93
CA LEU A 109 6.91 2.53 -5.80
C LEU A 109 7.00 3.08 -4.36
N ASN A 110 5.86 3.38 -3.76
CA ASN A 110 5.79 3.90 -2.40
C ASN A 110 6.20 2.85 -1.37
N GLY A 111 5.73 1.61 -1.50
CA GLY A 111 6.13 0.50 -0.65
C GLY A 111 7.62 0.23 -0.75
N HIS A 112 8.18 0.25 -1.95
CA HIS A 112 9.63 0.10 -2.14
C HIS A 112 10.41 1.23 -1.43
N MET A 113 10.01 2.49 -1.59
CA MET A 113 10.67 3.61 -0.91
C MET A 113 10.57 3.52 0.62
N ILE A 114 9.46 3.03 1.15
CA ILE A 114 9.30 2.81 2.60
C ILE A 114 10.26 1.71 3.08
N ARG A 115 10.41 0.64 2.29
CA ARG A 115 11.07 -0.60 2.70
C ARG A 115 12.58 -0.65 2.43
N THR A 116 13.07 0.06 1.41
CA THR A 116 14.43 -0.13 0.86
C THR A 116 15.57 0.07 1.86
N MET A 117 15.38 0.90 2.89
CA MET A 117 16.40 1.12 3.92
C MET A 117 16.33 0.13 5.08
N ASP A 118 15.31 -0.74 5.12
CA ASP A 118 15.04 -1.64 6.26
C ASP A 118 14.99 -0.90 7.61
N TYR A 119 14.33 0.26 7.63
CA TYR A 119 14.27 1.19 8.75
C TYR A 119 12.85 1.47 9.23
N ASN A 120 11.86 0.93 8.53
CA ASN A 120 10.45 1.04 8.85
C ASN A 120 10.06 0.15 10.04
N ASP A 121 8.84 0.33 10.54
CA ASP A 121 8.32 -0.37 11.71
C ASP A 121 8.52 -1.89 11.66
N ILE A 122 8.61 -2.51 12.82
CA ILE A 122 8.68 -3.96 12.94
C ILE A 122 7.70 -4.45 14.02
N TYR A 123 6.90 -5.43 13.68
CA TYR A 123 6.11 -6.20 14.63
C TYR A 123 6.90 -7.45 15.05
N TRP A 124 7.26 -7.50 16.31
CA TRP A 124 8.14 -8.54 16.84
C TRP A 124 7.43 -9.38 17.89
N LYS A 125 6.60 -10.35 17.48
CA LYS A 125 5.94 -11.25 18.40
C LYS A 125 6.25 -12.71 18.10
N ALA A 126 5.48 -13.40 17.25
CA ALA A 126 5.76 -14.79 16.87
C ALA A 126 6.74 -14.85 15.70
N ASP A 127 6.36 -14.25 14.56
CA ASP A 127 7.23 -14.04 13.41
C ASP A 127 7.40 -12.54 13.19
N PRO A 128 8.64 -12.04 13.03
CA PRO A 128 8.85 -10.63 12.75
C PRO A 128 8.34 -10.28 11.36
N CYS A 129 7.59 -9.19 11.27
CA CYS A 129 7.14 -8.63 9.99
C CYS A 129 7.16 -7.10 10.05
N HIS A 130 7.02 -6.47 8.90
CA HIS A 130 6.96 -5.02 8.74
C HIS A 130 5.55 -4.62 8.29
N PRO A 131 4.62 -4.31 9.20
CA PRO A 131 3.25 -4.00 8.82
C PRO A 131 3.14 -2.80 7.87
N SER A 132 4.07 -1.84 7.94
CA SER A 132 4.13 -0.71 7.01
C SER A 132 4.42 -1.08 5.56
N ASP A 133 4.82 -2.31 5.26
CA ASP A 133 4.90 -2.81 3.87
C ASP A 133 3.53 -2.75 3.17
N LEU A 134 2.45 -2.80 3.94
CA LEU A 134 1.08 -2.74 3.43
C LEU A 134 0.54 -1.31 3.28
N ILE A 135 1.16 -0.31 3.93
CA ILE A 135 0.56 1.03 4.09
C ILE A 135 0.42 1.80 2.77
N ALA A 136 1.29 1.53 1.80
CA ALA A 136 1.27 2.20 0.51
C ALA A 136 0.02 1.85 -0.33
N ALA A 137 -0.53 0.64 -0.18
CA ALA A 137 -1.69 0.20 -0.94
C ALA A 137 -2.98 0.95 -0.55
N PRO A 138 -3.35 1.09 0.74
CA PRO A 138 -4.44 1.97 1.16
C PRO A 138 -4.35 3.40 0.63
N LEU A 139 -3.15 4.00 0.65
CA LEU A 139 -2.98 5.36 0.14
C LEU A 139 -3.27 5.45 -1.36
N ALA A 140 -2.66 4.57 -2.14
CA ALA A 140 -2.83 4.59 -3.59
C ALA A 140 -4.29 4.40 -3.99
N LEU A 141 -5.02 3.53 -3.28
CA LEU A 141 -6.44 3.32 -3.49
C LEU A 141 -7.26 4.55 -3.08
N CYS A 142 -7.00 5.13 -1.91
CA CYS A 142 -7.70 6.31 -1.44
C CYS A 142 -7.51 7.52 -2.37
N GLU A 143 -6.30 7.73 -2.90
CA GLU A 143 -6.06 8.78 -3.89
C GLU A 143 -6.86 8.52 -5.18
N ALA A 144 -6.79 7.30 -5.72
CA ALA A 144 -7.42 6.94 -6.98
C ALA A 144 -8.95 7.06 -6.94
N GLU A 145 -9.56 6.75 -5.81
CA GLU A 145 -11.01 6.78 -5.61
C GLU A 145 -11.49 8.09 -4.97
N GLY A 146 -10.60 9.03 -4.63
CA GLY A 146 -10.93 10.31 -4.02
C GLY A 146 -11.52 10.18 -2.60
N LEU A 147 -11.06 9.19 -1.84
CA LEU A 147 -11.53 8.89 -0.50
C LEU A 147 -10.94 9.85 0.54
N SER A 148 -11.54 9.87 1.73
CA SER A 148 -11.14 10.77 2.81
C SER A 148 -9.97 10.25 3.64
N GLY A 149 -9.35 11.13 4.44
CA GLY A 149 -8.34 10.71 5.42
C GLY A 149 -8.88 9.77 6.50
N LYS A 150 -10.19 9.75 6.77
CA LYS A 150 -10.81 8.77 7.67
C LYS A 150 -10.81 7.38 7.05
N ASP A 151 -11.10 7.30 5.75
CA ASP A 151 -11.05 6.04 5.00
C ASP A 151 -9.63 5.50 4.95
N LEU A 152 -8.63 6.37 4.76
CA LEU A 152 -7.22 6.00 4.80
C LEU A 152 -6.80 5.41 6.16
N ILE A 153 -7.18 6.06 7.27
CA ILE A 153 -6.89 5.56 8.61
C ILE A 153 -7.58 4.22 8.85
N LEU A 154 -8.85 4.09 8.47
CA LEU A 154 -9.59 2.83 8.60
C LEU A 154 -8.92 1.70 7.81
N ALA A 155 -8.59 1.94 6.54
CA ALA A 155 -7.95 0.95 5.68
C ALA A 155 -6.55 0.57 6.19
N THR A 156 -5.79 1.52 6.74
CA THR A 156 -4.49 1.27 7.38
C THR A 156 -4.64 0.34 8.57
N ILE A 157 -5.59 0.61 9.47
CA ILE A 157 -5.82 -0.23 10.65
C ILE A 157 -6.25 -1.63 10.24
N ILE A 158 -7.14 -1.77 9.25
CA ILE A 158 -7.52 -3.09 8.72
C ILE A 158 -6.29 -3.83 8.18
N ALA A 159 -5.42 -3.15 7.43
CA ALA A 159 -4.22 -3.76 6.87
C ALA A 159 -3.22 -4.22 7.96
N TYR A 160 -3.13 -3.51 9.09
CA TYR A 160 -2.25 -3.86 10.20
C TYR A 160 -2.80 -5.00 11.08
N GLU A 161 -4.11 -5.27 11.05
CA GLU A 161 -4.75 -6.31 11.86
C GLU A 161 -4.88 -7.66 11.13
N ILE A 162 -4.65 -7.70 9.80
CA ILE A 162 -4.73 -8.90 8.96
C ILE A 162 -3.35 -9.48 8.68
#